data_32c05771f9ecd921ec6b710c90e8a679
#
_entry.id   32c05771f9ecd921ec6b710c90e8a679
#
_cell.length_a   1.000
_cell.length_b   1.000
_cell.length_c   1.000
_cell.angle_alpha   90.00
_cell.angle_beta   90.00
_cell.angle_gamma   90.00
#
_symmetry.space_group_name_H-M   'P 1'
#
loop_
_entity.id
_entity.type
_entity.pdbx_description
1 polymer ?
#
loop_
_entity_poly.entity_id
_entity_poly.type
_entity_poly.pdbx_seq_one_letter_code
_entity_poly.pdbx_strand_id
1 'polypeptide(L)'
;VTWTGMVSGDVKWGAFRTAEAFILPSHQENFGIAVAEAMACGLPVLISNQVNIWREIQQAEGGIIDVDTQEGTERLIEKWLATPSERWAHMRNNAQDCFNQRFLIDRTAESFIEAMEVFGMRRNAPA
;
A
#
# COMPACT_ATOMS: atom_id res chain seq x y z
N VAL A 1 12.34 -14.37 7.61
CA VAL A 1 11.48 -14.12 6.43
C VAL A 1 10.66 -15.37 6.15
N THR A 2 9.38 -15.18 5.92
CA THR A 2 8.45 -16.25 5.55
C THR A 2 7.91 -15.97 4.16
N TRP A 3 8.03 -16.94 3.27
CA TRP A 3 7.48 -16.87 1.92
C TRP A 3 6.09 -17.51 1.92
N THR A 4 5.05 -16.70 1.79
CA THR A 4 3.66 -17.19 1.84
C THR A 4 3.14 -17.65 0.49
N GLY A 5 3.80 -17.28 -0.60
CA GLY A 5 3.23 -17.40 -1.93
C GLY A 5 2.08 -16.40 -2.11
N MET A 6 1.24 -16.63 -3.11
CA MET A 6 0.11 -15.75 -3.38
C MET A 6 -0.93 -15.87 -2.27
N VAL A 7 -1.35 -14.72 -1.72
CA VAL A 7 -2.42 -14.64 -0.74
C VAL A 7 -3.58 -13.81 -1.28
N SER A 8 -4.79 -14.18 -0.92
CA SER A 8 -6.00 -13.50 -1.38
C SER A 8 -7.11 -13.58 -0.32
N GLY A 9 -8.19 -12.86 -0.55
CA GLY A 9 -9.35 -12.87 0.35
C GLY A 9 -9.01 -12.46 1.76
N ASP A 10 -9.57 -13.13 2.73
CA ASP A 10 -9.41 -12.80 4.15
C ASP A 10 -7.97 -12.90 4.64
N VAL A 11 -7.17 -13.80 4.06
CA VAL A 11 -5.76 -13.95 4.41
C VAL A 11 -4.98 -12.70 4.00
N LYS A 12 -5.25 -12.16 2.81
CA LYS A 12 -4.63 -10.92 2.34
C LYS A 12 -4.97 -9.75 3.26
N TRP A 13 -6.25 -9.56 3.56
CA TRP A 13 -6.69 -8.45 4.41
C TRP A 13 -6.19 -8.61 5.85
N GLY A 14 -6.15 -9.84 6.35
CA GLY A 14 -5.56 -10.15 7.64
C GLY A 14 -4.09 -9.80 7.70
N ALA A 15 -3.34 -10.12 6.65
CA ALA A 15 -1.92 -9.78 6.55
C ALA A 15 -1.72 -8.25 6.59
N PHE A 16 -2.51 -7.49 5.83
CA PHE A 16 -2.44 -6.03 5.85
C PHE A 16 -2.75 -5.46 7.24
N ARG A 17 -3.74 -6.02 7.93
CA ARG A 17 -4.14 -5.51 9.25
C ARG A 17 -3.14 -5.81 10.35
N THR A 18 -2.35 -6.86 10.21
CA THR A 18 -1.39 -7.27 11.22
C THR A 18 0.03 -6.78 10.95
N ALA A 19 0.33 -6.34 9.73
CA ALA A 19 1.63 -5.83 9.37
C ALA A 19 1.89 -4.45 9.98
N GLU A 20 3.15 -4.09 10.14
CA GLU A 20 3.56 -2.77 10.60
C GLU A 20 3.75 -1.79 9.44
N ALA A 21 4.18 -2.30 8.29
CA ALA A 21 4.38 -1.53 7.07
C ALA A 21 4.25 -2.44 5.86
N PHE A 22 4.01 -1.83 4.71
CA PHE A 22 3.98 -2.51 3.41
C PHE A 22 5.12 -2.00 2.55
N ILE A 23 5.93 -2.90 2.00
CA ILE A 23 7.07 -2.52 1.16
C ILE A 23 6.88 -3.01 -0.27
N LEU A 24 7.03 -2.09 -1.23
CA LEU A 24 6.97 -2.38 -2.65
C LEU A 24 7.98 -1.53 -3.42
N PRO A 25 9.25 -1.96 -3.50
CA PRO A 25 10.29 -1.21 -4.21
C PRO A 25 10.27 -1.53 -5.71
N SER A 26 9.12 -1.40 -6.33
CA SER A 26 8.88 -1.80 -7.72
C SER A 26 9.62 -0.91 -8.71
N HIS A 27 10.07 -1.49 -9.82
CA HIS A 27 10.67 -0.74 -10.92
C HIS A 27 9.63 -0.02 -11.77
N GLN A 28 8.39 -0.51 -11.77
CA GLN A 28 7.28 0.13 -12.47
C GLN A 28 5.95 -0.36 -11.91
N GLU A 29 5.13 0.58 -11.47
CA GLU A 29 3.75 0.32 -11.08
C GLU A 29 2.89 1.47 -11.56
N ASN A 30 1.92 1.19 -12.43
CA ASN A 30 1.05 2.22 -12.97
C ASN A 30 0.24 2.89 -11.87
N PHE A 31 -0.45 2.11 -11.07
CA PHE A 31 -1.23 2.66 -9.99
C PHE A 31 -0.78 2.14 -8.61
N GLY A 32 -0.43 0.85 -8.54
CA GLY A 32 -0.08 0.23 -7.27
C GLY A 32 -1.30 -0.10 -6.43
N ILE A 33 -2.19 -0.93 -6.96
CA ILE A 33 -3.42 -1.33 -6.25
C ILE A 33 -3.08 -1.89 -4.86
N ALA A 34 -2.04 -2.71 -4.76
CA ALA A 34 -1.62 -3.27 -3.48
C ALA A 34 -1.17 -2.19 -2.49
N VAL A 35 -0.53 -1.13 -2.99
CA VAL A 35 -0.14 0.02 -2.17
C VAL A 35 -1.40 0.73 -1.63
N ALA A 36 -2.37 0.98 -2.50
CA ALA A 36 -3.63 1.60 -2.10
C ALA A 36 -4.40 0.74 -1.10
N GLU A 37 -4.42 -0.57 -1.30
CA GLU A 37 -5.04 -1.51 -0.36
C GLU A 37 -4.37 -1.44 1.02
N ALA A 38 -3.05 -1.41 1.05
CA ALA A 38 -2.30 -1.28 2.30
C ALA A 38 -2.63 0.02 3.01
N MET A 39 -2.68 1.14 2.27
CA MET A 39 -3.03 2.44 2.83
C MET A 39 -4.46 2.47 3.37
N ALA A 40 -5.40 1.84 2.68
CA ALA A 40 -6.78 1.71 3.14
C ALA A 40 -6.85 0.98 4.50
N CYS A 41 -5.93 0.06 4.74
CA CYS A 41 -5.82 -0.65 6.01
C CYS A 41 -4.99 0.11 7.07
N GLY A 42 -4.59 1.34 6.76
CA GLY A 42 -3.81 2.15 7.68
C GLY A 42 -2.35 1.71 7.80
N LEU A 43 -1.78 1.12 6.75
CA LEU A 43 -0.37 0.75 6.73
C LEU A 43 0.47 1.87 6.13
N PRO A 44 1.55 2.28 6.80
CA PRO A 44 2.59 3.05 6.13
C PRO A 44 3.20 2.25 4.99
N VAL A 45 3.51 2.91 3.89
CA VAL A 45 4.03 2.25 2.70
C VAL A 45 5.46 2.71 2.41
N LEU A 46 6.30 1.75 2.07
CA LEU A 46 7.70 1.96 1.72
C LEU A 46 7.83 1.61 0.25
N ILE A 47 7.89 2.62 -0.59
CA ILE A 47 7.78 2.42 -2.04
C ILE A 47 8.89 3.11 -2.81
N SER A 48 9.09 2.69 -4.04
CA SER A 48 9.99 3.37 -4.95
C SER A 48 9.28 4.55 -5.63
N ASN A 49 10.08 5.47 -6.18
CA ASN A 49 9.57 6.59 -6.97
C ASN A 49 9.11 6.17 -8.37
N GLN A 50 9.07 4.89 -8.67
CA GLN A 50 8.51 4.33 -9.90
C GLN A 50 7.06 3.87 -9.72
N VAL A 51 6.53 3.94 -8.50
CA VAL A 51 5.10 3.77 -8.23
C VAL A 51 4.42 5.12 -8.46
N ASN A 52 3.53 5.21 -9.43
CA ASN A 52 3.00 6.51 -9.91
C ASN A 52 2.36 7.40 -8.85
N ILE A 53 1.84 6.82 -7.80
CA ILE A 53 1.18 7.58 -6.72
C ILE A 53 2.16 8.03 -5.62
N TRP A 54 3.45 7.94 -5.84
CA TRP A 54 4.44 8.25 -4.81
C TRP A 54 4.40 9.70 -4.32
N ARG A 55 4.07 10.64 -5.22
CA ARG A 55 4.03 12.06 -4.88
C ARG A 55 2.95 12.38 -3.86
N GLU A 56 1.77 11.82 -4.07
CA GLU A 56 0.63 11.99 -3.17
C GLU A 56 0.92 11.39 -1.79
N ILE A 57 1.56 10.24 -1.78
CA ILE A 57 1.95 9.57 -0.53
C ILE A 57 3.01 10.37 0.22
N GLN A 58 3.99 10.90 -0.51
CA GLN A 58 5.03 11.73 0.09
C GLN A 58 4.47 13.02 0.68
N GLN A 59 3.59 13.70 -0.05
CA GLN A 59 2.94 14.92 0.41
C GLN A 59 2.09 14.68 1.66
N ALA A 60 1.42 13.54 1.71
CA ALA A 60 0.58 13.15 2.84
C ALA A 60 1.38 12.62 4.03
N GLU A 61 2.67 12.34 3.84
CA GLU A 61 3.53 11.70 4.85
C GLU A 61 3.00 10.34 5.29
N GLY A 62 2.40 9.60 4.36
CA GLY A 62 1.84 8.26 4.61
C GLY A 62 2.82 7.12 4.39
N GLY A 63 4.07 7.43 4.05
CA GLY A 63 5.08 6.42 3.77
C GLY A 63 6.46 7.00 3.54
N ILE A 64 7.36 6.16 3.11
CA ILE A 64 8.75 6.53 2.81
C ILE A 64 9.01 6.21 1.33
N ILE A 65 9.62 7.12 0.61
CA ILE A 65 9.91 7.00 -0.81
C ILE A 65 11.42 6.99 -1.02
N ASP A 66 11.89 6.12 -1.89
CA ASP A 66 13.30 6.13 -2.33
C ASP A 66 13.37 5.67 -3.79
N VAL A 67 14.57 5.58 -4.32
CA VAL A 67 14.76 5.08 -5.69
C VAL A 67 14.60 3.57 -5.77
N ASP A 68 14.38 3.06 -6.98
CA ASP A 68 14.08 1.64 -7.23
C ASP A 68 15.33 0.76 -7.36
N THR A 69 16.41 1.15 -6.71
CA THR A 69 17.65 0.37 -6.65
C THR A 69 17.72 -0.48 -5.39
N GLN A 70 18.66 -1.41 -5.34
CA GLN A 70 18.92 -2.17 -4.12
C GLN A 70 19.25 -1.25 -2.95
N GLU A 71 20.12 -0.27 -3.18
CA GLU A 71 20.52 0.70 -2.17
C GLU A 71 19.32 1.55 -1.70
N GLY A 72 18.43 1.91 -2.63
CA GLY A 72 17.19 2.59 -2.29
C GLY A 72 16.28 1.75 -1.42
N THR A 73 16.16 0.47 -1.73
CA THR A 73 15.37 -0.47 -0.92
C THR A 73 15.95 -0.63 0.48
N GLU A 74 17.26 -0.75 0.57
CA GLU A 74 17.95 -0.83 1.87
C GLU A 74 17.67 0.41 2.71
N ARG A 75 17.72 1.60 2.10
CA ARG A 75 17.40 2.86 2.80
C ARG A 75 15.95 2.92 3.26
N LEU A 76 15.01 2.40 2.47
CA LEU A 76 13.61 2.32 2.91
C LEU A 76 13.48 1.55 4.22
N ILE A 77 14.13 0.39 4.28
CA ILE A 77 14.10 -0.47 5.48
C ILE A 77 14.83 0.21 6.65
N GLU A 78 16.00 0.78 6.39
CA GLU A 78 16.77 1.48 7.43
C GLU A 78 15.99 2.65 8.02
N LYS A 79 15.40 3.48 7.18
CA LYS A 79 14.59 4.62 7.61
C LYS A 79 13.37 4.15 8.42
N TRP A 80 12.74 3.09 7.98
CA TRP A 80 11.60 2.52 8.73
C TRP A 80 12.02 2.04 10.11
N LEU A 81 13.10 1.29 10.20
CA LEU A 81 13.62 0.78 11.46
C LEU A 81 14.09 1.90 12.40
N ALA A 82 14.54 3.01 11.85
CA ALA A 82 14.95 4.19 12.62
C ALA A 82 13.78 5.09 13.03
N THR A 83 12.58 4.83 12.50
CA THR A 83 11.39 5.65 12.78
C THR A 83 10.86 5.34 14.18
N PRO A 84 10.68 6.34 15.06
CA PRO A 84 10.10 6.11 16.38
C PRO A 84 8.65 5.61 16.30
N SER A 85 8.23 4.83 17.29
CA SER A 85 6.89 4.25 17.31
C SER A 85 5.77 5.30 17.38
N GLU A 86 6.03 6.46 17.99
CA GLU A 86 5.06 7.56 18.00
C GLU A 86 4.77 8.07 16.60
N ARG A 87 5.78 8.05 15.74
CA ARG A 87 5.64 8.48 14.35
C ARG A 87 4.87 7.46 13.52
N TRP A 88 4.92 6.19 13.87
CA TRP A 88 4.15 5.15 13.18
C TRP A 88 2.66 5.43 13.23
N ALA A 89 2.15 5.86 14.38
CA ALA A 89 0.73 6.19 14.53
C ALA A 89 0.32 7.33 13.59
N HIS A 90 1.14 8.36 13.46
CA HIS A 90 0.90 9.47 12.52
C HIS A 90 0.94 8.99 11.07
N MET A 91 1.93 8.18 10.73
CA MET A 91 2.05 7.65 9.37
C MET A 91 0.87 6.77 9.00
N ARG A 92 0.38 5.96 9.93
CA ARG A 92 -0.81 5.12 9.72
C ARG A 92 -2.05 5.96 9.43
N ASN A 93 -2.27 6.98 10.23
CA ASN A 93 -3.38 7.90 10.02
C ASN A 93 -3.23 8.65 8.70
N ASN A 94 -2.04 9.12 8.41
CA ASN A 94 -1.74 9.82 7.17
C ASN A 94 -1.97 8.94 5.94
N ALA A 95 -1.58 7.69 6.00
CA ALA A 95 -1.78 6.73 4.91
C ALA A 95 -3.28 6.51 4.66
N GLN A 96 -4.04 6.28 5.71
CA GLN A 96 -5.48 6.07 5.60
C GLN A 96 -6.20 7.31 5.12
N ASP A 97 -5.85 8.48 5.65
CA ASP A 97 -6.42 9.76 5.22
C ASP A 97 -6.09 10.06 3.76
N CYS A 98 -4.88 9.78 3.34
CA CYS A 98 -4.47 9.92 1.95
C CYS A 98 -5.31 9.04 1.03
N PHE A 99 -5.53 7.79 1.40
CA PHE A 99 -6.41 6.89 0.65
C PHE A 99 -7.82 7.46 0.57
N ASN A 100 -8.40 7.86 1.69
CA ASN A 100 -9.78 8.36 1.73
C ASN A 100 -9.96 9.65 0.95
N GLN A 101 -8.98 10.54 0.98
CA GLN A 101 -9.09 11.85 0.33
C GLN A 101 -8.75 11.82 -1.15
N ARG A 102 -7.83 10.96 -1.55
CA ARG A 102 -7.26 11.01 -2.90
C ARG A 102 -7.58 9.79 -3.76
N PHE A 103 -7.80 8.64 -3.14
CA PHE A 103 -7.91 7.39 -3.87
C PHE A 103 -9.27 6.71 -3.75
N LEU A 104 -10.11 7.13 -2.82
CA LEU A 104 -11.43 6.54 -2.66
C LEU A 104 -12.44 7.00 -3.73
N ILE A 105 -12.30 8.23 -4.21
CA ILE A 105 -13.30 8.89 -5.06
C ILE A 105 -12.88 8.97 -6.53
N ASP A 106 -11.60 8.76 -6.82
CA ASP A 106 -11.08 8.86 -8.18
C ASP A 106 -10.96 7.49 -8.86
N ARG A 107 -10.19 7.45 -9.94
CA ARG A 107 -9.97 6.24 -10.75
C ARG A 107 -9.52 5.02 -9.95
N THR A 108 -8.98 5.22 -8.77
CA THR A 108 -8.50 4.16 -7.92
C THR A 108 -9.61 3.41 -7.26
N ALA A 109 -10.59 4.16 -6.78
CA ALA A 109 -11.80 3.54 -6.25
C ALA A 109 -12.47 2.70 -7.32
N GLU A 110 -12.52 3.21 -8.54
CA GLU A 110 -13.04 2.45 -9.68
C GLU A 110 -12.24 1.19 -9.94
N SER A 111 -10.91 1.30 -10.04
CA SER A 111 -10.04 0.15 -10.25
C SER A 111 -10.11 -0.84 -9.10
N PHE A 112 -10.25 -0.33 -7.89
CA PHE A 112 -10.38 -1.12 -6.67
C PHE A 112 -11.71 -1.88 -6.68
N ILE A 113 -12.78 -1.18 -7.03
CA ILE A 113 -14.12 -1.76 -7.18
C ILE A 113 -14.11 -2.80 -8.29
N GLU A 114 -13.51 -2.50 -9.43
CA GLU A 114 -13.37 -3.45 -10.53
C GLU A 114 -12.62 -4.71 -10.10
N ALA A 115 -11.51 -4.55 -9.39
CA ALA A 115 -10.75 -5.70 -8.89
C ALA A 115 -11.59 -6.51 -7.89
N MET A 116 -12.30 -5.85 -7.02
CA MET A 116 -13.21 -6.51 -6.09
C MET A 116 -14.37 -7.19 -6.82
N GLU A 117 -14.93 -6.56 -7.84
CA GLU A 117 -15.99 -7.14 -8.65
C GLU A 117 -15.53 -8.36 -9.43
N VAL A 118 -14.34 -8.32 -10.02
CA VAL A 118 -13.77 -9.46 -10.72
C VAL A 118 -13.64 -10.66 -9.78
N PHE A 119 -13.25 -10.45 -8.54
CA PHE A 119 -13.06 -11.53 -7.57
C PHE A 119 -14.31 -11.81 -6.72
N GLY A 120 -15.09 -10.80 -6.41
CA GLY A 120 -16.25 -10.88 -5.51
C GLY A 120 -17.55 -11.13 -6.22
N MET A 121 -17.86 -10.37 -7.24
CA MET A 121 -19.13 -10.49 -7.97
C MET A 121 -19.24 -11.76 -8.80
N ARG A 122 -18.13 -12.30 -9.27
CA ARG A 122 -18.16 -13.60 -9.96
C ARG A 122 -18.64 -14.73 -9.05
N ARG A 123 -18.44 -14.59 -7.75
CA ARG A 123 -18.94 -15.57 -6.78
C ARG A 123 -20.41 -15.34 -6.45
N ASN A 124 -20.88 -14.12 -6.63
CA ASN A 124 -22.23 -13.71 -6.29
C ASN A 124 -23.10 -13.51 -7.53
N ALA A 125 -22.51 -13.58 -8.72
CA ALA A 125 -23.27 -13.48 -9.95
C ALA A 125 -24.27 -14.62 -10.03
N PRO A 126 -25.54 -14.35 -10.33
CA PRO A 126 -26.48 -15.45 -10.60
C PRO A 126 -25.95 -16.28 -11.75
N ALA A 127 -26.02 -17.55 -11.58
CA ALA A 127 -25.56 -18.51 -12.57
C ALA A 127 -26.26 -18.28 -13.93
#